data_dfbd2b0d43e8462d69151215cfc917de
#
_entry.id   dfbd2b0d43e8462d69151215cfc917de
#
_cell.length_a   1.000
_cell.length_b   1.000
_cell.length_c   1.000
_cell.angle_alpha   90.00
_cell.angle_beta   90.00
_cell.angle_gamma   90.00
#
_symmetry.space_group_name_H-M   'P 1'
#
loop_
_entity.id
_entity.type
_entity.pdbx_description
1 polymer ?
#
loop_
_entity_poly.entity_id
_entity_poly.type
_entity_poly.pdbx_seq_one_letter_code
_entity_poly.pdbx_strand_id
1 'polypeptide(L)'
;MSDTNTPQAPHDENQLILERREKLKAIRQQQAEGKGVAFPNDFKPADHAAALFAAHAGQTPEGLIEQGATAKVAGRMMLKRVMGKASFATLQDSTGRIQIYIKGEDIGAELYASFKHWDLGDIVAAEGTLFKTKTGELSIHTTQLRLLTKSLRPLPDKFHGMNDQEVKYRQRYVDLITDETTRHRFVARSKAVSGIREFMVAHNFLEVETPMLHPIPGGANAKPFTTHHNALDQQMFLRIAPELYLKRLIVGGFERVFEINRSFRNEGISVRHNPEFTMMEFYAAYWDYQDLMTFTEALIRDAAQKAVGTLELSYGGKMVDLTQPFERLTIHEAICKYTEAAEALEDGSGLRVDNAVWLINALRKLGLSEGKHKLSTRSLASLQVMYFEETVEEKLWQPTFICEHPVEISPLARASDHKPEVTERFELYITGREFGNGFSELNDAEEQAARFHAQVAAKEDGDDEAMYYDHDFIRALEYGMPPTGGCGVGLDRLMMLLTDSSSIRDVILFPALRRES
;
A
#
# COMPACT_ATOMS: atom_id res chain seq x y z
N MET A 1 -7.50 -54.96 -0.12
CA MET A 1 -6.62 -54.61 1.01
C MET A 1 -6.86 -53.12 1.27
N SER A 2 -7.50 -52.88 2.36
CA SER A 2 -8.03 -51.55 2.73
C SER A 2 -6.94 -50.72 3.37
N ASP A 3 -6.51 -49.66 2.69
CA ASP A 3 -5.71 -48.60 3.30
C ASP A 3 -6.58 -47.74 4.21
N THR A 4 -6.52 -48.04 5.49
CA THR A 4 -7.10 -47.19 6.54
C THR A 4 -6.18 -46.00 6.79
N ASN A 5 -6.42 -44.92 6.06
CA ASN A 5 -5.85 -43.63 6.38
C ASN A 5 -6.64 -43.01 7.53
N THR A 6 -6.28 -43.32 8.74
CA THR A 6 -6.86 -42.73 9.95
C THR A 6 -6.38 -41.29 10.03
N PRO A 7 -7.25 -40.26 10.09
CA PRO A 7 -6.83 -38.88 10.31
C PRO A 7 -6.14 -38.78 11.68
N GLN A 8 -4.87 -38.39 11.68
CA GLN A 8 -4.13 -38.10 12.90
C GLN A 8 -4.82 -36.93 13.61
N ALA A 9 -5.23 -37.12 14.86
CA ALA A 9 -5.83 -36.08 15.68
C ALA A 9 -4.93 -34.82 15.70
N PRO A 10 -5.48 -33.60 15.74
CA PRO A 10 -4.69 -32.38 15.80
C PRO A 10 -3.81 -32.45 17.05
N HIS A 11 -2.47 -32.53 16.84
CA HIS A 11 -1.51 -32.33 17.93
C HIS A 11 -1.74 -30.93 18.50
N ASP A 12 -1.93 -30.83 19.82
CA ASP A 12 -2.04 -29.58 20.51
C ASP A 12 -0.80 -28.71 20.15
N GLU A 13 -1.00 -27.51 19.62
CA GLU A 13 0.08 -26.58 19.22
C GLU A 13 1.07 -26.39 20.38
N ASN A 14 0.59 -26.35 21.61
CA ASN A 14 1.41 -26.22 22.81
C ASN A 14 2.34 -27.42 23.00
N GLN A 15 1.89 -28.63 22.71
CA GLN A 15 2.74 -29.82 22.80
C GLN A 15 3.86 -29.79 21.75
N LEU A 16 3.57 -29.41 20.50
CA LEU A 16 4.57 -29.26 19.45
C LEU A 16 5.62 -28.19 19.81
N ILE A 17 5.20 -27.08 20.42
CA ILE A 17 6.09 -26.03 20.89
C ILE A 17 7.02 -26.58 21.99
N LEU A 18 6.49 -27.33 22.95
CA LEU A 18 7.29 -27.94 24.03
C LEU A 18 8.33 -28.93 23.47
N GLU A 19 7.94 -29.82 22.56
CA GLU A 19 8.85 -30.74 21.90
C GLU A 19 9.97 -30.02 21.14
N ARG A 20 9.68 -28.95 20.43
CA ARG A 20 10.66 -28.14 19.71
C ARG A 20 11.61 -27.37 20.66
N ARG A 21 11.10 -26.94 21.84
CA ARG A 21 11.91 -26.35 22.89
C ARG A 21 12.89 -27.35 23.49
N GLU A 22 12.49 -28.61 23.71
CA GLU A 22 13.41 -29.66 24.17
C GLU A 22 14.48 -29.97 23.13
N LYS A 23 14.14 -30.01 21.84
CA LYS A 23 15.13 -30.14 20.75
C LYS A 23 16.15 -28.97 20.77
N LEU A 24 15.69 -27.73 20.97
CA LEU A 24 16.59 -26.57 21.09
C LEU A 24 17.48 -26.67 22.31
N LYS A 25 16.95 -27.14 23.45
CA LYS A 25 17.72 -27.35 24.67
C LYS A 25 18.86 -28.37 24.44
N ALA A 26 18.58 -29.47 23.74
CA ALA A 26 19.62 -30.45 23.35
C ALA A 26 20.69 -29.83 22.44
N ILE A 27 20.33 -28.99 21.47
CA ILE A 27 21.28 -28.27 20.62
C ILE A 27 22.18 -27.33 21.43
N ARG A 28 21.60 -26.60 22.39
CA ARG A 28 22.36 -25.71 23.30
C ARG A 28 23.30 -26.49 24.21
N GLN A 29 22.90 -27.67 24.65
CA GLN A 29 23.78 -28.56 25.42
C GLN A 29 24.98 -29.02 24.59
N GLN A 30 24.78 -29.41 23.33
CA GLN A 30 25.88 -29.74 22.42
C GLN A 30 26.82 -28.56 22.24
N GLN A 31 26.31 -27.33 22.14
CA GLN A 31 27.15 -26.12 22.09
C GLN A 31 27.97 -25.96 23.38
N ALA A 32 27.38 -26.16 24.54
CA ALA A 32 28.10 -26.07 25.83
C ALA A 32 29.20 -27.13 25.93
N GLU A 33 29.05 -28.26 25.26
CA GLU A 33 30.03 -29.34 25.15
C GLU A 33 31.10 -29.12 24.05
N GLY A 34 31.04 -27.97 23.34
CA GLY A 34 31.94 -27.62 22.25
C GLY A 34 31.65 -28.35 20.93
N LYS A 35 30.48 -28.97 20.79
CA LYS A 35 30.09 -29.79 19.62
C LYS A 35 29.30 -29.01 18.56
N GLY A 36 29.48 -27.68 18.46
CA GLY A 36 28.84 -26.83 17.47
C GLY A 36 28.27 -25.56 18.04
N VAL A 37 27.49 -24.82 17.25
CA VAL A 37 26.84 -23.55 17.61
C VAL A 37 25.35 -23.65 17.37
N ALA A 38 24.52 -23.34 18.36
CA ALA A 38 23.07 -23.47 18.29
C ALA A 38 22.43 -22.52 17.27
N PHE A 39 22.97 -21.30 17.12
CA PHE A 39 22.53 -20.28 16.16
C PHE A 39 23.76 -19.70 15.45
N PRO A 40 24.34 -20.45 14.48
CA PRO A 40 25.51 -19.98 13.76
C PRO A 40 25.17 -18.78 12.86
N ASN A 41 26.09 -17.82 12.76
CA ASN A 41 25.95 -16.60 11.95
C ASN A 41 27.05 -16.42 10.90
N ASP A 42 27.88 -17.43 10.72
CA ASP A 42 29.05 -17.46 9.84
C ASP A 42 28.74 -17.96 8.42
N PHE A 43 27.56 -18.56 8.20
CA PHE A 43 27.13 -18.99 6.87
C PHE A 43 26.64 -17.82 6.02
N LYS A 44 27.19 -17.70 4.81
CA LYS A 44 26.76 -16.72 3.81
C LYS A 44 26.31 -17.48 2.57
N PRO A 45 25.01 -17.45 2.20
CA PRO A 45 24.56 -18.00 0.92
C PRO A 45 25.18 -17.20 -0.24
N ALA A 46 25.60 -17.88 -1.28
CA ALA A 46 26.08 -17.28 -2.52
C ALA A 46 24.98 -17.21 -3.58
N ASP A 47 24.01 -18.12 -3.47
CA ASP A 47 22.99 -18.33 -4.49
C ASP A 47 21.58 -18.16 -3.92
N HIS A 48 20.67 -17.75 -4.81
CA HIS A 48 19.24 -17.66 -4.55
C HIS A 48 18.44 -18.53 -5.51
N ALA A 49 17.30 -19.06 -5.05
CA ALA A 49 16.48 -20.01 -5.80
C ALA A 49 16.13 -19.51 -7.21
N ALA A 50 15.60 -18.28 -7.34
CA ALA A 50 15.21 -17.73 -8.65
C ALA A 50 16.41 -17.61 -9.62
N ALA A 51 17.57 -17.20 -9.13
CA ALA A 51 18.79 -17.09 -9.96
C ALA A 51 19.25 -18.45 -10.46
N LEU A 52 19.21 -19.47 -9.59
CA LEU A 52 19.55 -20.84 -9.97
C LEU A 52 18.58 -21.39 -11.03
N PHE A 53 17.28 -21.17 -10.88
CA PHE A 53 16.30 -21.56 -11.89
C PHE A 53 16.52 -20.80 -13.21
N ALA A 54 16.74 -19.49 -13.17
CA ALA A 54 16.98 -18.69 -14.38
C ALA A 54 18.22 -19.17 -15.15
N ALA A 55 19.29 -19.53 -14.44
CA ALA A 55 20.55 -19.98 -15.05
C ALA A 55 20.51 -21.44 -15.56
N HIS A 56 19.74 -22.32 -14.91
CA HIS A 56 19.90 -23.76 -15.09
C HIS A 56 18.61 -24.52 -15.46
N ALA A 57 17.43 -23.92 -15.41
CA ALA A 57 16.17 -24.60 -15.69
C ALA A 57 16.08 -25.16 -17.14
N GLY A 58 16.70 -24.49 -18.11
CA GLY A 58 16.74 -24.92 -19.50
C GLY A 58 17.78 -25.99 -19.84
N GLN A 59 18.70 -26.30 -18.92
CA GLN A 59 19.77 -27.25 -19.16
C GLN A 59 19.28 -28.70 -19.07
N THR A 60 19.95 -29.61 -19.80
CA THR A 60 19.69 -31.06 -19.66
C THR A 60 20.34 -31.63 -18.38
N PRO A 61 19.86 -32.75 -17.85
CA PRO A 61 20.51 -33.41 -16.70
C PRO A 61 22.00 -33.69 -16.92
N GLU A 62 22.36 -34.13 -18.12
CA GLU A 62 23.75 -34.44 -18.53
C GLU A 62 24.59 -33.15 -18.56
N GLY A 63 24.07 -32.06 -19.13
CA GLY A 63 24.74 -30.76 -19.20
C GLY A 63 25.04 -30.17 -17.82
N LEU A 64 24.14 -30.35 -16.86
CA LEU A 64 24.38 -29.94 -15.46
C LEU A 64 25.51 -30.73 -14.81
N ILE A 65 25.57 -32.05 -15.08
CA ILE A 65 26.63 -32.93 -14.56
C ILE A 65 27.99 -32.58 -15.19
N GLU A 66 28.03 -32.37 -16.50
CA GLU A 66 29.28 -31.99 -17.21
C GLU A 66 29.81 -30.63 -16.74
N GLN A 67 28.90 -29.67 -16.50
CA GLN A 67 29.27 -28.36 -15.99
C GLN A 67 29.77 -28.40 -14.54
N GLY A 68 29.37 -29.39 -13.77
CA GLY A 68 29.68 -29.50 -12.34
C GLY A 68 29.19 -28.30 -11.53
N ALA A 69 28.04 -27.71 -11.93
CA ALA A 69 27.50 -26.49 -11.29
C ALA A 69 27.21 -26.77 -9.82
N THR A 70 27.68 -25.90 -8.96
CA THR A 70 27.46 -25.95 -7.50
C THR A 70 26.53 -24.86 -7.05
N ALA A 71 25.88 -25.05 -5.90
CA ALA A 71 25.04 -24.05 -5.27
C ALA A 71 25.26 -24.02 -3.76
N LYS A 72 25.20 -22.82 -3.19
CA LYS A 72 25.31 -22.54 -1.76
C LYS A 72 24.12 -21.69 -1.33
N VAL A 73 23.13 -22.33 -0.73
CA VAL A 73 21.82 -21.72 -0.42
C VAL A 73 21.52 -21.77 1.07
N ALA A 74 20.66 -20.86 1.53
CA ALA A 74 20.02 -20.95 2.83
C ALA A 74 18.55 -20.55 2.71
N GLY A 75 17.69 -21.23 3.47
CA GLY A 75 16.25 -20.92 3.43
C GLY A 75 15.48 -21.65 4.53
N ARG A 76 14.21 -21.32 4.60
CA ARG A 76 13.26 -21.98 5.50
C ARG A 76 12.83 -23.32 4.90
N MET A 77 12.94 -24.38 5.69
CA MET A 77 12.48 -25.72 5.28
C MET A 77 10.95 -25.78 5.27
N MET A 78 10.36 -25.77 4.08
CA MET A 78 8.91 -25.76 3.87
C MET A 78 8.33 -27.17 3.66
N LEU A 79 9.16 -28.09 3.19
CA LEU A 79 8.81 -29.49 2.96
C LEU A 79 9.98 -30.39 3.38
N LYS A 80 9.65 -31.56 3.91
CA LYS A 80 10.60 -32.61 4.22
C LYS A 80 9.97 -33.98 3.95
N ARG A 81 10.69 -34.82 3.21
CA ARG A 81 10.29 -36.19 2.92
C ARG A 81 11.47 -37.12 3.15
N VAL A 82 11.36 -37.93 4.18
CA VAL A 82 12.39 -38.93 4.53
C VAL A 82 12.06 -40.26 3.86
N MET A 83 13.01 -40.85 3.11
CA MET A 83 12.87 -42.12 2.37
C MET A 83 14.04 -43.05 2.72
N GLY A 84 14.07 -43.55 3.95
CA GLY A 84 15.11 -44.46 4.41
C GLY A 84 16.50 -43.82 4.49
N LYS A 85 17.39 -44.12 3.52
CA LYS A 85 18.78 -43.63 3.47
C LYS A 85 18.93 -42.27 2.76
N ALA A 86 17.87 -41.76 2.12
CA ALA A 86 17.84 -40.49 1.43
C ALA A 86 16.63 -39.67 1.85
N SER A 87 16.71 -38.38 1.64
CA SER A 87 15.62 -37.45 1.92
C SER A 87 15.57 -36.35 0.88
N PHE A 88 14.39 -35.78 0.69
CA PHE A 88 14.20 -34.51 0.01
C PHE A 88 13.67 -33.46 0.99
N ALA A 89 14.15 -32.24 0.85
CA ALA A 89 13.56 -31.09 1.51
C ALA A 89 13.46 -29.92 0.53
N THR A 90 12.53 -29.01 0.77
CA THR A 90 12.38 -27.79 -0.02
C THR A 90 12.73 -26.60 0.87
N LEU A 91 13.73 -25.84 0.46
CA LEU A 91 14.11 -24.60 1.11
C LEU A 91 13.47 -23.41 0.39
N GLN A 92 12.93 -22.48 1.15
CA GLN A 92 12.37 -21.23 0.67
C GLN A 92 13.26 -20.07 1.11
N ASP A 93 13.78 -19.32 0.14
CA ASP A 93 14.47 -18.05 0.38
C ASP A 93 13.57 -16.84 0.04
N SER A 94 14.16 -15.65 -0.10
CA SER A 94 13.43 -14.42 -0.45
C SER A 94 12.92 -14.41 -1.90
N THR A 95 13.47 -15.26 -2.78
CA THR A 95 13.23 -15.25 -4.23
C THR A 95 12.38 -16.41 -4.71
N GLY A 96 12.31 -17.50 -3.93
CA GLY A 96 11.56 -18.69 -4.33
C GLY A 96 11.91 -19.93 -3.50
N ARG A 97 11.70 -21.09 -4.10
CA ARG A 97 11.92 -22.39 -3.47
C ARG A 97 12.87 -23.22 -4.30
N ILE A 98 13.77 -23.96 -3.65
CA ILE A 98 14.65 -24.94 -4.29
C ILE A 98 14.63 -26.26 -3.50
N GLN A 99 14.66 -27.37 -4.22
CA GLN A 99 14.74 -28.68 -3.63
C GLN A 99 16.18 -29.04 -3.30
N ILE A 100 16.40 -29.67 -2.15
CA ILE A 100 17.67 -30.28 -1.75
C ILE A 100 17.46 -31.77 -1.60
N TYR A 101 18.44 -32.55 -2.09
CA TYR A 101 18.53 -34.01 -1.98
C TYR A 101 19.66 -34.38 -1.03
N ILE A 102 19.35 -35.14 -0.01
CA ILE A 102 20.24 -35.40 1.13
C ILE A 102 20.39 -36.90 1.29
N LYS A 103 21.65 -37.42 1.28
CA LYS A 103 21.96 -38.79 1.61
C LYS A 103 22.87 -38.87 2.83
N GLY A 104 22.64 -39.87 3.66
CA GLY A 104 23.47 -40.11 4.83
C GLY A 104 24.93 -40.44 4.52
N GLU A 105 25.23 -41.03 3.35
CA GLU A 105 26.58 -41.31 2.88
C GLU A 105 27.36 -40.04 2.48
N ASP A 106 26.68 -39.01 2.01
CA ASP A 106 27.29 -37.76 1.52
C ASP A 106 27.57 -36.77 2.64
N ILE A 107 26.67 -36.66 3.64
CA ILE A 107 26.75 -35.68 4.73
C ILE A 107 27.20 -36.28 6.08
N GLY A 108 27.36 -37.59 6.14
CA GLY A 108 27.66 -38.34 7.35
C GLY A 108 26.42 -38.84 8.11
N ALA A 109 26.54 -40.05 8.66
CA ALA A 109 25.38 -40.72 9.30
C ALA A 109 24.83 -39.98 10.52
N GLU A 110 25.67 -39.32 11.32
CA GLU A 110 25.30 -38.60 12.51
C GLU A 110 24.48 -37.33 12.15
N LEU A 111 24.96 -36.54 11.19
CA LEU A 111 24.25 -35.36 10.72
C LEU A 111 22.92 -35.74 10.05
N TYR A 112 22.90 -36.82 9.27
CA TYR A 112 21.68 -37.32 8.65
C TYR A 112 20.65 -37.79 9.70
N ALA A 113 21.11 -38.43 10.76
CA ALA A 113 20.25 -38.80 11.90
C ALA A 113 19.67 -37.55 12.57
N SER A 114 20.48 -36.54 12.80
CA SER A 114 20.01 -35.23 13.35
C SER A 114 19.02 -34.58 12.42
N PHE A 115 19.26 -34.54 11.11
CA PHE A 115 18.35 -33.94 10.10
C PHE A 115 16.94 -34.57 10.15
N LYS A 116 16.84 -35.89 10.39
CA LYS A 116 15.52 -36.55 10.50
C LYS A 116 14.65 -35.94 11.60
N HIS A 117 15.26 -35.36 12.63
CA HIS A 117 14.56 -34.71 13.78
C HIS A 117 14.35 -33.20 13.62
N TRP A 118 14.91 -32.59 12.55
CA TRP A 118 14.61 -31.19 12.26
C TRP A 118 13.16 -31.01 11.85
N ASP A 119 12.61 -29.83 12.10
CA ASP A 119 11.18 -29.56 11.90
C ASP A 119 10.95 -28.64 10.72
N LEU A 120 9.75 -28.71 10.13
CA LEU A 120 9.30 -27.71 9.16
C LEU A 120 9.31 -26.33 9.81
N GLY A 121 9.79 -25.34 9.08
CA GLY A 121 10.01 -23.99 9.57
C GLY A 121 11.45 -23.71 10.03
N ASP A 122 12.29 -24.72 10.26
CA ASP A 122 13.71 -24.51 10.56
C ASP A 122 14.43 -23.80 9.41
N ILE A 123 15.40 -22.93 9.73
CA ILE A 123 16.28 -22.31 8.71
C ILE A 123 17.49 -23.21 8.52
N VAL A 124 17.73 -23.58 7.28
CA VAL A 124 18.73 -24.59 6.89
C VAL A 124 19.62 -24.02 5.81
N ALA A 125 20.94 -24.31 5.92
CA ALA A 125 21.92 -24.08 4.88
C ALA A 125 22.26 -25.40 4.18
N ALA A 126 22.44 -25.33 2.86
CA ALA A 126 22.85 -26.46 2.04
C ALA A 126 23.87 -26.03 0.97
N GLU A 127 24.92 -26.83 0.80
CA GLU A 127 25.87 -26.68 -0.32
C GLU A 127 25.97 -28.02 -1.06
N GLY A 128 26.12 -27.96 -2.37
CA GLY A 128 26.25 -29.16 -3.17
C GLY A 128 26.21 -28.90 -4.67
N THR A 129 26.06 -29.95 -5.46
CA THR A 129 26.01 -29.88 -6.91
C THR A 129 24.58 -29.86 -7.43
N LEU A 130 24.33 -29.09 -8.47
CA LEU A 130 23.04 -29.04 -9.14
C LEU A 130 22.79 -30.29 -9.98
N PHE A 131 21.58 -30.78 -9.94
CA PHE A 131 21.12 -31.87 -10.79
C PHE A 131 19.63 -31.78 -11.06
N LYS A 132 19.14 -32.51 -12.03
CA LYS A 132 17.70 -32.69 -12.24
C LYS A 132 17.24 -34.07 -11.79
N THR A 133 16.14 -34.11 -11.07
CA THR A 133 15.48 -35.38 -10.71
C THR A 133 14.91 -36.08 -11.95
N LYS A 134 14.47 -37.32 -11.82
CA LYS A 134 13.81 -38.06 -12.91
C LYS A 134 12.53 -37.36 -13.43
N THR A 135 11.93 -36.51 -12.61
CA THR A 135 10.74 -35.68 -12.97
C THR A 135 11.10 -34.31 -13.51
N GLY A 136 12.40 -34.00 -13.70
CA GLY A 136 12.89 -32.73 -14.23
C GLY A 136 13.07 -31.61 -13.20
N GLU A 137 12.83 -31.86 -11.91
CA GLU A 137 12.98 -30.86 -10.86
C GLU A 137 14.43 -30.50 -10.61
N LEU A 138 14.79 -29.21 -10.72
CA LEU A 138 16.11 -28.70 -10.38
C LEU A 138 16.36 -28.83 -8.89
N SER A 139 17.44 -29.52 -8.51
CA SER A 139 17.70 -29.88 -7.13
C SER A 139 19.18 -29.75 -6.81
N ILE A 140 19.52 -29.60 -5.54
CA ILE A 140 20.90 -29.61 -5.03
C ILE A 140 21.19 -30.99 -4.41
N HIS A 141 22.17 -31.72 -4.95
CA HIS A 141 22.72 -32.88 -4.30
C HIS A 141 23.67 -32.43 -3.19
N THR A 142 23.15 -32.49 -1.97
CA THR A 142 23.75 -31.85 -0.81
C THR A 142 24.95 -32.60 -0.28
N THR A 143 26.09 -31.93 -0.21
CA THR A 143 27.34 -32.43 0.40
C THR A 143 27.64 -31.79 1.74
N GLN A 144 27.11 -30.59 1.98
CA GLN A 144 27.18 -29.91 3.27
C GLN A 144 25.80 -29.43 3.67
N LEU A 145 25.40 -29.71 4.92
CA LEU A 145 24.11 -29.38 5.47
C LEU A 145 24.29 -28.82 6.88
N ARG A 146 23.58 -27.75 7.21
CA ARG A 146 23.70 -27.12 8.52
C ARG A 146 22.37 -26.52 8.97
N LEU A 147 22.00 -26.74 10.23
CA LEU A 147 20.90 -26.03 10.88
C LEU A 147 21.40 -24.64 11.30
N LEU A 148 20.75 -23.58 10.81
CA LEU A 148 21.05 -22.19 11.16
C LEU A 148 20.15 -21.66 12.28
N THR A 149 18.87 -22.02 12.24
CA THR A 149 17.89 -21.56 13.25
C THR A 149 16.83 -22.62 13.48
N LYS A 150 16.62 -22.97 14.74
CA LYS A 150 15.51 -23.85 15.15
C LYS A 150 14.21 -23.05 15.26
N SER A 151 13.20 -23.45 14.49
CA SER A 151 11.85 -22.92 14.60
C SER A 151 11.12 -23.55 15.78
N LEU A 152 10.57 -22.73 16.68
CA LEU A 152 9.88 -23.20 17.88
C LEU A 152 8.37 -23.33 17.70
N ARG A 153 7.78 -22.58 16.76
CA ARG A 153 6.35 -22.68 16.46
C ARG A 153 6.14 -23.46 15.17
N PRO A 154 5.14 -24.36 15.10
CA PRO A 154 4.78 -25.00 13.83
C PRO A 154 4.27 -23.94 12.85
N LEU A 155 4.50 -24.17 11.56
CA LEU A 155 3.84 -23.40 10.52
C LEU A 155 2.36 -23.84 10.45
N PRO A 156 1.44 -22.95 10.06
CA PRO A 156 0.05 -23.30 9.81
C PRO A 156 -0.05 -24.47 8.83
N ASP A 157 -1.06 -25.32 9.01
CA ASP A 157 -1.27 -26.48 8.16
C ASP A 157 -1.49 -26.04 6.70
N LYS A 158 -0.82 -26.73 5.77
CA LYS A 158 -0.87 -26.44 4.33
C LYS A 158 -2.28 -26.46 3.73
N PHE A 159 -3.15 -27.29 4.27
CA PHE A 159 -4.50 -27.51 3.75
C PHE A 159 -5.53 -26.53 4.31
N HIS A 160 -5.26 -25.91 5.44
CA HIS A 160 -6.17 -24.97 6.07
C HIS A 160 -5.64 -23.53 6.06
N GLY A 161 -4.34 -23.32 5.82
CA GLY A 161 -3.70 -22.00 5.76
C GLY A 161 -4.06 -21.10 6.94
N MET A 162 -3.74 -19.83 6.83
CA MET A 162 -4.36 -18.80 7.67
C MET A 162 -5.64 -18.35 6.95
N ASN A 163 -6.77 -19.03 7.21
CA ASN A 163 -8.06 -18.71 6.57
C ASN A 163 -8.68 -17.43 7.13
N ASP A 164 -8.35 -17.07 8.37
CA ASP A 164 -8.82 -15.85 8.99
C ASP A 164 -7.96 -14.66 8.52
N GLN A 165 -8.60 -13.73 7.84
CA GLN A 165 -7.95 -12.54 7.30
C GLN A 165 -7.39 -11.63 8.42
N GLU A 166 -8.05 -11.57 9.58
CA GLU A 166 -7.55 -10.77 10.70
C GLU A 166 -6.28 -11.37 11.29
N VAL A 167 -6.21 -12.71 11.41
CA VAL A 167 -4.99 -13.40 11.85
C VAL A 167 -3.84 -13.16 10.87
N LYS A 168 -4.07 -13.12 9.55
CA LYS A 168 -3.06 -12.74 8.55
C LYS A 168 -2.50 -11.33 8.80
N TYR A 169 -3.34 -10.37 9.14
CA TYR A 169 -2.90 -9.02 9.44
C TYR A 169 -2.10 -8.92 10.73
N ARG A 170 -2.53 -9.64 11.79
CA ARG A 170 -1.85 -9.67 13.10
C ARG A 170 -0.53 -10.41 13.05
N GLN A 171 -0.48 -11.52 12.32
CA GLN A 171 0.71 -12.36 12.17
C GLN A 171 1.27 -12.26 10.74
N ARG A 172 1.47 -11.04 10.25
CA ARG A 172 1.97 -10.78 8.89
C ARG A 172 3.26 -11.53 8.57
N TYR A 173 4.11 -11.74 9.56
CA TYR A 173 5.34 -12.53 9.40
C TYR A 173 5.06 -13.99 9.09
N VAL A 174 3.97 -14.59 9.57
CA VAL A 174 3.54 -15.95 9.20
C VAL A 174 2.90 -15.95 7.82
N ASP A 175 2.04 -14.98 7.53
CA ASP A 175 1.42 -14.79 6.22
C ASP A 175 2.50 -14.67 5.12
N LEU A 176 3.54 -13.85 5.32
CA LEU A 176 4.69 -13.73 4.41
C LEU A 176 5.49 -15.03 4.26
N ILE A 177 5.51 -15.92 5.25
CA ILE A 177 6.17 -17.23 5.14
C ILE A 177 5.33 -18.18 4.27
N THR A 178 4.00 -18.15 4.42
CA THR A 178 3.10 -19.19 3.90
C THR A 178 2.40 -18.81 2.60
N ASP A 179 2.19 -17.52 2.35
CA ASP A 179 1.49 -16.98 1.19
C ASP A 179 2.44 -16.22 0.25
N GLU A 180 2.65 -16.77 -0.93
CA GLU A 180 3.51 -16.21 -1.97
C GLU A 180 2.88 -14.96 -2.60
N THR A 181 1.55 -14.92 -2.70
CA THR A 181 0.80 -13.76 -3.22
C THR A 181 1.00 -12.54 -2.32
N THR A 182 0.96 -12.72 -0.99
CA THR A 182 1.27 -11.65 -0.04
C THR A 182 2.68 -11.10 -0.23
N ARG A 183 3.69 -11.97 -0.44
CA ARG A 183 5.07 -11.50 -0.71
C ARG A 183 5.15 -10.71 -2.01
N HIS A 184 4.56 -11.23 -3.09
CA HIS A 184 4.55 -10.55 -4.38
C HIS A 184 3.89 -9.17 -4.30
N ARG A 185 2.82 -9.03 -3.54
CA ARG A 185 2.13 -7.75 -3.29
C ARG A 185 3.07 -6.71 -2.69
N PHE A 186 3.83 -7.05 -1.66
CA PHE A 186 4.77 -6.11 -1.05
C PHE A 186 6.02 -5.85 -1.87
N VAL A 187 6.47 -6.82 -2.67
CA VAL A 187 7.52 -6.60 -3.67
C VAL A 187 7.04 -5.64 -4.76
N ALA A 188 5.82 -5.83 -5.28
CA ALA A 188 5.22 -4.91 -6.25
C ALA A 188 5.08 -3.50 -5.67
N ARG A 189 4.61 -3.37 -4.41
CA ARG A 189 4.58 -2.09 -3.69
C ARG A 189 5.95 -1.41 -3.66
N SER A 190 7.00 -2.14 -3.28
CA SER A 190 8.36 -1.60 -3.21
C SER A 190 8.86 -1.14 -4.59
N LYS A 191 8.61 -1.92 -5.64
CA LYS A 191 8.95 -1.56 -7.02
C LYS A 191 8.19 -0.31 -7.49
N ALA A 192 6.89 -0.23 -7.20
CA ALA A 192 6.09 0.94 -7.53
C ALA A 192 6.63 2.22 -6.89
N VAL A 193 6.90 2.20 -5.58
CA VAL A 193 7.44 3.36 -4.86
C VAL A 193 8.82 3.76 -5.38
N SER A 194 9.70 2.81 -5.68
CA SER A 194 10.99 3.09 -6.31
C SER A 194 10.81 3.71 -7.70
N GLY A 195 9.90 3.14 -8.51
CA GLY A 195 9.58 3.66 -9.83
C GLY A 195 9.02 5.08 -9.81
N ILE A 196 8.14 5.38 -8.85
CA ILE A 196 7.62 6.74 -8.63
C ILE A 196 8.76 7.72 -8.32
N ARG A 197 9.69 7.37 -7.41
CA ARG A 197 10.86 8.22 -7.12
C ARG A 197 11.73 8.46 -8.34
N GLU A 198 12.03 7.42 -9.11
CA GLU A 198 12.78 7.55 -10.36
C GLU A 198 12.07 8.47 -11.35
N PHE A 199 10.75 8.34 -11.50
CA PHE A 199 9.94 9.19 -12.36
C PHE A 199 10.01 10.66 -11.92
N MET A 200 9.80 10.93 -10.63
CA MET A 200 9.86 12.29 -10.09
C MET A 200 11.23 12.94 -10.28
N VAL A 201 12.31 12.21 -9.95
CA VAL A 201 13.69 12.71 -10.12
C VAL A 201 14.02 12.96 -11.60
N ALA A 202 13.57 12.09 -12.51
CA ALA A 202 13.76 12.28 -13.95
C ALA A 202 13.05 13.53 -14.50
N HIS A 203 12.00 14.02 -13.80
CA HIS A 203 11.28 15.25 -14.12
C HIS A 203 11.74 16.45 -13.27
N ASN A 204 12.94 16.37 -12.69
CA ASN A 204 13.59 17.43 -11.91
C ASN A 204 12.85 17.83 -10.61
N PHE A 205 12.11 16.90 -10.00
CA PHE A 205 11.58 17.10 -8.67
C PHE A 205 12.61 16.74 -7.61
N LEU A 206 12.72 17.57 -6.57
CA LEU A 206 13.54 17.33 -5.39
C LEU A 206 12.72 16.58 -4.34
N GLU A 207 13.17 15.40 -3.90
CA GLU A 207 12.57 14.71 -2.75
C GLU A 207 12.98 15.44 -1.47
N VAL A 208 11.99 15.78 -0.65
CA VAL A 208 12.19 16.51 0.61
C VAL A 208 11.47 15.79 1.74
N GLU A 209 11.85 16.13 2.98
CA GLU A 209 11.16 15.69 4.19
C GLU A 209 10.73 16.92 4.98
N THR A 210 9.44 16.96 5.34
CA THR A 210 8.85 17.99 6.18
C THR A 210 8.42 17.41 7.54
N PRO A 211 8.16 18.23 8.57
CA PRO A 211 7.83 17.71 9.89
C PRO A 211 6.57 16.82 9.89
N MET A 212 6.61 15.71 10.62
CA MET A 212 5.44 14.91 10.96
C MET A 212 4.70 15.43 12.18
N LEU A 213 5.39 16.14 13.08
CA LEU A 213 4.81 16.80 14.25
C LEU A 213 4.59 18.27 13.92
N HIS A 214 3.34 18.69 13.90
CA HIS A 214 2.91 20.05 13.58
C HIS A 214 2.46 20.78 14.84
N PRO A 215 2.82 22.04 15.03
CA PRO A 215 2.23 22.89 16.07
C PRO A 215 0.78 23.27 15.73
N ILE A 216 0.47 23.39 14.44
CA ILE A 216 -0.86 23.69 13.90
C ILE A 216 -1.16 22.67 12.80
N PRO A 217 -2.22 21.87 12.89
CA PRO A 217 -2.59 20.94 11.83
C PRO A 217 -3.26 21.69 10.67
N GLY A 218 -2.98 21.31 9.44
CA GLY A 218 -3.53 21.93 8.24
C GLY A 218 -3.20 21.13 6.96
N GLY A 219 -3.62 21.64 5.81
CA GLY A 219 -3.41 21.04 4.51
C GLY A 219 -4.48 20.03 4.06
N ALA A 220 -5.44 19.69 4.92
CA ALA A 220 -6.60 18.87 4.60
C ALA A 220 -7.69 19.05 5.64
N ASN A 221 -8.93 18.69 5.29
CA ASN A 221 -10.04 18.61 6.23
C ASN A 221 -10.05 17.20 6.84
N ALA A 222 -9.53 17.07 8.07
CA ALA A 222 -9.46 15.82 8.79
C ALA A 222 -9.22 16.03 10.28
N LYS A 223 -9.62 15.08 11.11
CA LYS A 223 -9.37 15.12 12.56
C LYS A 223 -7.95 14.68 12.87
N PRO A 224 -7.10 15.52 13.52
CA PRO A 224 -5.73 15.17 13.83
C PRO A 224 -5.61 14.27 15.07
N PHE A 225 -4.53 13.49 15.14
CA PHE A 225 -4.04 12.93 16.40
C PHE A 225 -3.29 14.00 17.18
N THR A 226 -3.49 14.06 18.49
CA THR A 226 -2.81 14.99 19.39
C THR A 226 -1.75 14.29 20.21
N THR A 227 -0.66 14.99 20.51
CA THR A 227 0.40 14.55 21.41
C THR A 227 0.95 15.75 22.21
N HIS A 228 1.85 15.52 23.14
CA HIS A 228 2.46 16.55 23.97
C HIS A 228 3.99 16.47 23.92
N HIS A 229 4.63 17.60 23.62
CA HIS A 229 6.09 17.72 23.65
C HIS A 229 6.54 18.13 25.07
N ASN A 230 6.99 17.17 25.88
CA ASN A 230 7.26 17.40 27.30
C ASN A 230 8.30 18.50 27.59
N ALA A 231 9.38 18.56 26.79
CA ALA A 231 10.46 19.54 27.04
C ALA A 231 10.05 20.99 26.69
N LEU A 232 9.10 21.17 25.78
CA LEU A 232 8.59 22.47 25.38
C LEU A 232 7.26 22.82 26.06
N ASP A 233 6.69 21.88 26.83
CA ASP A 233 5.35 21.99 27.41
C ASP A 233 4.30 22.44 26.37
N GLN A 234 4.33 21.82 25.19
CA GLN A 234 3.55 22.23 24.03
C GLN A 234 2.72 21.07 23.47
N GLN A 235 1.44 21.34 23.20
CA GLN A 235 0.61 20.43 22.41
C GLN A 235 1.09 20.41 20.96
N MET A 236 1.19 19.21 20.40
CA MET A 236 1.56 18.97 19.01
C MET A 236 0.53 18.06 18.36
N PHE A 237 0.55 18.03 17.04
CA PHE A 237 -0.35 17.21 16.25
C PHE A 237 0.47 16.36 15.27
N LEU A 238 0.04 15.11 15.06
CA LEU A 238 0.52 14.35 13.92
C LEU A 238 -0.10 14.95 12.65
N ARG A 239 0.71 15.19 11.63
CA ARG A 239 0.28 15.86 10.39
C ARG A 239 -0.85 15.10 9.70
N ILE A 240 -1.82 15.83 9.20
CA ILE A 240 -2.89 15.32 8.34
C ILE A 240 -2.51 15.38 6.85
N ALA A 241 -1.62 16.31 6.48
CA ALA A 241 -1.01 16.47 5.16
C ALA A 241 0.31 17.29 5.28
N PRO A 242 1.28 17.14 4.38
CA PRO A 242 2.51 17.95 4.33
C PRO A 242 2.33 19.29 3.57
N GLU A 243 1.19 19.55 2.96
CA GLU A 243 0.88 20.62 2.00
C GLU A 243 1.43 21.98 2.39
N LEU A 244 1.08 22.51 3.59
CA LEU A 244 1.48 23.87 3.97
C LEU A 244 2.99 24.04 4.14
N TYR A 245 3.71 22.96 4.50
CA TYR A 245 5.17 22.98 4.55
C TYR A 245 5.81 22.89 3.16
N LEU A 246 5.27 22.07 2.25
CA LEU A 246 5.77 21.98 0.88
C LEU A 246 5.57 23.28 0.12
N LYS A 247 4.44 23.98 0.31
CA LYS A 247 4.21 25.33 -0.24
C LYS A 247 5.22 26.36 0.29
N ARG A 248 5.60 26.30 1.58
CA ARG A 248 6.68 27.17 2.12
C ARG A 248 8.02 26.93 1.42
N LEU A 249 8.31 25.70 0.97
CA LEU A 249 9.51 25.41 0.18
C LEU A 249 9.44 26.04 -1.22
N ILE A 250 8.26 26.07 -1.84
CA ILE A 250 8.05 26.79 -3.11
C ILE A 250 8.26 28.29 -2.92
N VAL A 251 7.72 28.90 -1.86
CA VAL A 251 8.03 30.30 -1.49
C VAL A 251 9.53 30.50 -1.31
N GLY A 252 10.22 29.52 -0.73
CA GLY A 252 11.67 29.52 -0.54
C GLY A 252 12.51 29.37 -1.81
N GLY A 253 11.87 29.17 -2.99
CA GLY A 253 12.52 29.10 -4.30
C GLY A 253 12.82 27.70 -4.82
N PHE A 254 12.34 26.63 -4.18
CA PHE A 254 12.36 25.30 -4.81
C PHE A 254 11.21 25.19 -5.82
N GLU A 255 11.54 25.12 -7.10
CA GLU A 255 10.52 25.12 -8.15
C GLU A 255 9.73 23.81 -8.24
N ARG A 256 10.32 22.67 -7.87
CA ARG A 256 9.69 21.36 -7.92
C ARG A 256 10.09 20.51 -6.73
N VAL A 257 9.14 20.17 -5.88
CA VAL A 257 9.37 19.35 -4.70
C VAL A 257 8.36 18.23 -4.62
N PHE A 258 8.75 17.12 -4.02
CA PHE A 258 7.82 16.04 -3.65
C PHE A 258 8.24 15.39 -2.33
N GLU A 259 7.27 14.81 -1.66
CA GLU A 259 7.48 14.03 -0.45
C GLU A 259 6.64 12.75 -0.51
N ILE A 260 7.26 11.59 -0.28
CA ILE A 260 6.58 10.32 -0.07
C ILE A 260 6.70 9.98 1.40
N ASN A 261 5.61 10.10 2.16
CA ASN A 261 5.66 9.88 3.59
C ASN A 261 4.28 9.56 4.19
N ARG A 262 4.23 9.40 5.51
CA ARG A 262 3.02 9.12 6.27
C ARG A 262 2.24 10.38 6.58
N SER A 263 0.92 10.26 6.46
CA SER A 263 -0.07 11.18 7.02
C SER A 263 -0.99 10.43 7.96
N PHE A 264 -1.60 11.15 8.89
CA PHE A 264 -2.34 10.59 10.02
C PHE A 264 -3.71 11.26 10.12
N ARG A 265 -4.79 10.47 10.15
CA ARG A 265 -6.16 10.97 10.34
C ARG A 265 -6.85 10.18 11.42
N ASN A 266 -7.34 10.85 12.45
CA ASN A 266 -7.98 10.24 13.62
C ASN A 266 -9.46 9.95 13.33
N GLU A 267 -9.68 9.08 12.36
CA GLU A 267 -10.98 8.70 11.83
C GLU A 267 -11.23 7.20 12.00
N GLY A 268 -12.39 6.74 11.53
CA GLY A 268 -12.77 5.33 11.61
C GLY A 268 -11.89 4.42 10.75
N ILE A 269 -11.66 3.20 11.22
CA ILE A 269 -10.95 2.14 10.48
C ILE A 269 -11.94 1.39 9.59
N SER A 270 -11.64 1.30 8.30
CA SER A 270 -12.46 0.59 7.31
C SER A 270 -11.60 -0.22 6.32
N VAL A 271 -12.22 -0.85 5.34
CA VAL A 271 -11.51 -1.47 4.21
C VAL A 271 -10.82 -0.44 3.31
N ARG A 272 -11.23 0.84 3.41
CA ARG A 272 -10.71 1.96 2.61
C ARG A 272 -9.81 2.91 3.41
N HIS A 273 -9.86 2.88 4.75
CA HIS A 273 -9.20 3.84 5.63
C HIS A 273 -8.37 3.15 6.72
N ASN A 274 -7.13 3.60 6.85
CA ASN A 274 -6.23 3.27 7.95
C ASN A 274 -5.78 4.60 8.59
N PRO A 275 -5.72 4.72 9.93
CA PRO A 275 -5.42 6.00 10.58
C PRO A 275 -4.04 6.55 10.25
N GLU A 276 -3.14 5.71 9.77
CA GLU A 276 -1.82 6.01 9.27
C GLU A 276 -1.70 5.43 7.86
N PHE A 277 -1.42 6.29 6.87
CA PHE A 277 -1.36 5.89 5.46
C PHE A 277 -0.22 6.59 4.72
N THR A 278 0.20 6.02 3.60
CA THR A 278 1.24 6.58 2.76
C THR A 278 0.63 7.36 1.61
N MET A 279 1.07 8.61 1.46
CA MET A 279 0.75 9.43 0.31
C MET A 279 2.02 10.04 -0.28
N MET A 280 1.93 10.47 -1.52
CA MET A 280 2.89 11.37 -2.13
C MET A 280 2.20 12.70 -2.37
N GLU A 281 2.84 13.79 -2.00
CA GLU A 281 2.48 15.12 -2.45
C GLU A 281 3.62 15.73 -3.25
N PHE A 282 3.28 16.45 -4.31
CA PHE A 282 4.25 17.15 -5.14
C PHE A 282 3.71 18.50 -5.58
N TYR A 283 4.61 19.46 -5.70
CA TYR A 283 4.32 20.84 -6.05
C TYR A 283 5.28 21.32 -7.12
N ALA A 284 4.76 22.03 -8.13
CA ALA A 284 5.55 22.56 -9.23
C ALA A 284 5.18 24.02 -9.51
N ALA A 285 6.14 24.92 -9.35
CA ALA A 285 5.99 26.32 -9.74
C ALA A 285 5.74 26.43 -11.25
N TYR A 286 4.86 27.38 -11.62
CA TYR A 286 4.46 27.70 -13.00
C TYR A 286 3.66 26.59 -13.70
N TRP A 287 3.12 25.62 -12.94
CA TRP A 287 2.16 24.65 -13.42
C TRP A 287 0.75 24.99 -12.94
N ASP A 288 -0.24 24.63 -13.76
CA ASP A 288 -1.65 24.66 -13.41
C ASP A 288 -2.22 23.25 -13.19
N TYR A 289 -3.50 23.17 -12.88
CA TYR A 289 -4.20 21.90 -12.65
C TYR A 289 -4.26 20.97 -13.89
N GLN A 290 -4.17 21.53 -15.10
CA GLN A 290 -4.16 20.74 -16.35
C GLN A 290 -2.81 20.05 -16.57
N ASP A 291 -1.70 20.75 -16.25
CA ASP A 291 -0.37 20.18 -16.23
C ASP A 291 -0.28 19.04 -15.23
N LEU A 292 -0.86 19.25 -14.03
CA LEU A 292 -0.91 18.22 -12.99
C LEU A 292 -1.69 16.98 -13.41
N MET A 293 -2.86 17.13 -14.06
CA MET A 293 -3.63 15.98 -14.56
C MET A 293 -2.80 15.18 -15.57
N THR A 294 -2.16 15.84 -16.52
CA THR A 294 -1.31 15.20 -17.54
C THR A 294 -0.14 14.47 -16.91
N PHE A 295 0.52 15.10 -15.95
CA PHE A 295 1.66 14.53 -15.23
C PHE A 295 1.24 13.34 -14.35
N THR A 296 0.13 13.45 -13.62
CA THR A 296 -0.41 12.38 -12.76
C THR A 296 -0.80 11.15 -13.57
N GLU A 297 -1.40 11.34 -14.74
CA GLU A 297 -1.70 10.25 -15.68
C GLU A 297 -0.42 9.51 -16.09
N ALA A 298 0.64 10.24 -16.50
CA ALA A 298 1.91 9.66 -16.88
C ALA A 298 2.59 8.93 -15.72
N LEU A 299 2.57 9.51 -14.51
CA LEU A 299 3.10 8.93 -13.28
C LEU A 299 2.45 7.59 -12.95
N ILE A 300 1.12 7.51 -12.99
CA ILE A 300 0.38 6.28 -12.67
C ILE A 300 0.69 5.19 -13.69
N ARG A 301 0.78 5.52 -14.98
CA ARG A 301 1.18 4.58 -16.03
C ARG A 301 2.60 4.04 -15.81
N ASP A 302 3.56 4.90 -15.54
CA ASP A 302 4.94 4.50 -15.27
C ASP A 302 5.02 3.60 -14.03
N ALA A 303 4.33 3.96 -12.96
CA ALA A 303 4.26 3.16 -11.74
C ALA A 303 3.65 1.76 -11.98
N ALA A 304 2.57 1.67 -12.76
CA ALA A 304 1.96 0.40 -13.13
C ALA A 304 2.93 -0.47 -13.96
N GLN A 305 3.53 0.11 -14.99
CA GLN A 305 4.49 -0.60 -15.86
C GLN A 305 5.68 -1.15 -15.06
N LYS A 306 6.25 -0.36 -14.12
CA LYS A 306 7.39 -0.78 -13.29
C LYS A 306 7.01 -1.81 -12.22
N ALA A 307 5.83 -1.68 -11.64
CA ALA A 307 5.38 -2.54 -10.55
C ALA A 307 4.92 -3.92 -11.01
N VAL A 308 4.07 -3.95 -12.05
CA VAL A 308 3.36 -5.16 -12.51
C VAL A 308 3.54 -5.48 -13.98
N GLY A 309 4.20 -4.62 -14.77
CA GLY A 309 4.59 -4.88 -16.16
C GLY A 309 3.47 -4.74 -17.17
N THR A 310 2.31 -4.18 -16.80
CA THR A 310 1.15 -3.99 -17.69
C THR A 310 0.38 -2.72 -17.34
N LEU A 311 -0.31 -2.16 -18.34
CA LEU A 311 -1.26 -1.05 -18.19
C LEU A 311 -2.73 -1.52 -18.23
N GLU A 312 -2.97 -2.77 -18.54
CA GLU A 312 -4.28 -3.40 -18.45
C GLU A 312 -4.35 -4.19 -17.14
N LEU A 313 -5.10 -3.65 -16.18
CA LEU A 313 -5.17 -4.18 -14.82
C LEU A 313 -6.50 -4.91 -14.61
N SER A 314 -6.48 -6.04 -13.92
CA SER A 314 -7.68 -6.65 -13.38
C SER A 314 -7.88 -6.20 -11.94
N TYR A 315 -9.06 -5.68 -11.61
CA TYR A 315 -9.40 -5.30 -10.24
C TYR A 315 -10.80 -5.81 -9.91
N GLY A 316 -10.90 -6.68 -8.90
CA GLY A 316 -12.17 -7.31 -8.53
C GLY A 316 -12.83 -8.06 -9.69
N GLY A 317 -12.04 -8.65 -10.59
CA GLY A 317 -12.51 -9.37 -11.77
C GLY A 317 -13.00 -8.49 -12.94
N LYS A 318 -12.81 -7.16 -12.86
CA LYS A 318 -13.13 -6.22 -13.94
C LYS A 318 -11.86 -5.55 -14.46
N MET A 319 -11.84 -5.24 -15.75
CA MET A 319 -10.71 -4.57 -16.41
C MET A 319 -10.66 -3.08 -16.06
N VAL A 320 -9.47 -2.59 -15.72
CA VAL A 320 -9.10 -1.18 -15.69
C VAL A 320 -8.01 -0.95 -16.73
N ASP A 321 -8.29 -0.12 -17.72
CA ASP A 321 -7.40 0.15 -18.84
C ASP A 321 -6.71 1.51 -18.67
N LEU A 322 -5.41 1.48 -18.32
CA LEU A 322 -4.58 2.67 -18.22
C LEU A 322 -3.94 3.08 -19.55
N THR A 323 -4.15 2.34 -20.66
CA THR A 323 -3.60 2.67 -21.99
C THR A 323 -4.33 3.84 -22.62
N GLN A 324 -5.63 3.98 -22.33
CA GLN A 324 -6.47 5.06 -22.85
C GLN A 324 -6.23 6.37 -22.10
N PRO A 325 -6.40 7.53 -22.74
CA PRO A 325 -6.41 8.82 -22.05
C PRO A 325 -7.42 8.81 -20.89
N PHE A 326 -7.02 9.33 -19.74
CA PHE A 326 -7.94 9.46 -18.61
C PHE A 326 -9.02 10.49 -18.95
N GLU A 327 -10.26 10.12 -18.70
CA GLU A 327 -11.40 11.01 -18.99
C GLU A 327 -11.35 12.24 -18.08
N ARG A 328 -11.78 13.40 -18.59
CA ARG A 328 -11.86 14.65 -17.84
C ARG A 328 -13.29 15.16 -17.92
N LEU A 329 -13.96 15.25 -16.78
CA LEU A 329 -15.35 15.72 -16.68
C LEU A 329 -15.45 16.76 -15.56
N THR A 330 -16.31 17.74 -15.72
CA THR A 330 -16.76 18.56 -14.58
C THR A 330 -17.73 17.76 -13.72
N ILE A 331 -17.95 18.18 -12.47
CA ILE A 331 -18.99 17.58 -11.59
C ILE A 331 -20.34 17.57 -12.31
N HIS A 332 -20.71 18.68 -12.94
CA HIS A 332 -21.95 18.81 -13.70
C HIS A 332 -22.06 17.79 -14.85
N GLU A 333 -21.02 17.69 -15.69
CA GLU A 333 -20.98 16.74 -16.82
C GLU A 333 -21.03 15.29 -16.32
N ALA A 334 -20.34 14.97 -15.22
CA ALA A 334 -20.37 13.64 -14.63
C ALA A 334 -21.77 13.28 -14.12
N ILE A 335 -22.46 14.19 -13.42
CA ILE A 335 -23.84 13.98 -13.00
C ILE A 335 -24.74 13.74 -14.21
N CYS A 336 -24.66 14.59 -15.24
CA CYS A 336 -25.45 14.45 -16.46
C CYS A 336 -25.18 13.13 -17.21
N LYS A 337 -23.92 12.68 -17.24
CA LYS A 337 -23.53 11.45 -17.94
C LYS A 337 -24.05 10.18 -17.26
N TYR A 338 -24.09 10.18 -15.93
CA TYR A 338 -24.31 8.95 -15.16
C TYR A 338 -25.65 8.88 -14.44
N THR A 339 -26.49 9.94 -14.49
CA THR A 339 -27.74 9.99 -13.74
C THR A 339 -28.89 10.61 -14.56
N GLU A 340 -30.12 10.46 -14.05
CA GLU A 340 -31.32 11.10 -14.61
C GLU A 340 -31.38 12.62 -14.40
N ALA A 341 -30.41 13.21 -13.70
CA ALA A 341 -30.37 14.65 -13.47
C ALA A 341 -30.06 15.46 -14.75
N ALA A 342 -29.65 14.79 -15.84
CA ALA A 342 -29.55 15.37 -17.18
C ALA A 342 -30.91 15.68 -17.83
N GLU A 343 -32.01 15.12 -17.32
CA GLU A 343 -33.34 15.35 -17.87
C GLU A 343 -33.83 16.77 -17.56
N ALA A 344 -34.68 17.29 -18.47
CA ALA A 344 -35.33 18.56 -18.26
C ALA A 344 -36.37 18.49 -17.11
N LEU A 345 -36.57 19.60 -16.43
CA LEU A 345 -37.66 19.77 -15.48
C LEU A 345 -39.02 19.73 -16.22
N GLU A 346 -40.08 19.28 -15.54
CA GLU A 346 -41.41 19.14 -16.11
C GLU A 346 -41.99 20.46 -16.66
N ASP A 347 -41.58 21.59 -16.04
CA ASP A 347 -41.99 22.96 -16.45
C ASP A 347 -41.11 23.54 -17.56
N GLY A 348 -40.08 22.79 -18.03
CA GLY A 348 -39.16 23.22 -19.07
C GLY A 348 -38.21 24.37 -18.67
N SER A 349 -38.07 24.68 -17.37
CA SER A 349 -37.23 25.78 -16.89
C SER A 349 -35.73 25.51 -16.88
N GLY A 350 -35.31 24.28 -17.17
CA GLY A 350 -33.88 23.87 -17.22
C GLY A 350 -33.67 22.38 -16.92
N LEU A 351 -32.43 22.01 -16.63
CA LEU A 351 -32.08 20.64 -16.25
C LEU A 351 -32.29 20.42 -14.74
N ARG A 352 -32.57 19.19 -14.36
CA ARG A 352 -32.71 18.78 -12.95
C ARG A 352 -31.46 19.06 -12.14
N VAL A 353 -30.28 18.86 -12.73
CA VAL A 353 -28.98 19.11 -12.08
C VAL A 353 -28.79 20.57 -11.67
N ASP A 354 -29.43 21.52 -12.37
CA ASP A 354 -29.35 22.97 -12.12
C ASP A 354 -30.45 23.47 -11.18
N ASN A 355 -31.26 22.57 -10.62
CA ASN A 355 -32.38 22.93 -9.76
C ASN A 355 -32.15 22.45 -8.31
N ALA A 356 -31.92 23.42 -7.40
CA ALA A 356 -31.66 23.11 -5.99
C ALA A 356 -32.83 22.36 -5.32
N VAL A 357 -34.09 22.67 -5.67
CA VAL A 357 -35.27 22.02 -5.07
C VAL A 357 -35.32 20.54 -5.52
N TRP A 358 -35.06 20.30 -6.79
CA TRP A 358 -35.01 18.92 -7.30
C TRP A 358 -33.85 18.11 -6.62
N LEU A 359 -32.65 18.68 -6.54
CA LEU A 359 -31.49 18.03 -5.91
C LEU A 359 -31.75 17.74 -4.41
N ILE A 360 -32.35 18.70 -3.66
CA ILE A 360 -32.71 18.47 -2.26
C ILE A 360 -33.67 17.29 -2.13
N ASN A 361 -34.67 17.20 -2.99
CA ASN A 361 -35.64 16.11 -2.98
C ASN A 361 -35.01 14.77 -3.38
N ALA A 362 -34.08 14.78 -4.35
CA ALA A 362 -33.33 13.60 -4.74
C ALA A 362 -32.41 13.10 -3.62
N LEU A 363 -31.66 14.00 -2.97
CA LEU A 363 -30.80 13.69 -1.83
C LEU A 363 -31.59 13.13 -0.63
N ARG A 364 -32.79 13.68 -0.35
CA ARG A 364 -33.68 13.13 0.68
C ARG A 364 -34.15 11.71 0.35
N LYS A 365 -34.43 11.41 -0.91
CA LYS A 365 -34.79 10.04 -1.35
C LYS A 365 -33.60 9.06 -1.19
N LEU A 366 -32.37 9.54 -1.31
CA LEU A 366 -31.15 8.78 -1.07
C LEU A 366 -30.83 8.61 0.43
N GLY A 367 -31.65 9.21 1.33
CA GLY A 367 -31.53 9.03 2.77
C GLY A 367 -30.80 10.16 3.51
N LEU A 368 -30.41 11.24 2.81
CA LEU A 368 -29.76 12.38 3.48
C LEU A 368 -30.82 13.22 4.21
N SER A 369 -30.60 13.43 5.50
CA SER A 369 -31.55 14.16 6.35
C SER A 369 -31.21 15.63 6.46
N GLU A 370 -32.23 16.49 6.52
CA GLU A 370 -32.07 17.92 6.74
C GLU A 370 -31.31 18.25 8.05
N GLY A 371 -31.60 17.52 9.14
CA GLY A 371 -30.99 17.76 10.44
C GLY A 371 -29.49 17.55 10.49
N LYS A 372 -28.99 16.57 9.72
CA LYS A 372 -27.56 16.25 9.65
C LYS A 372 -26.84 17.06 8.55
N HIS A 373 -27.46 17.20 7.38
CA HIS A 373 -26.80 17.69 6.18
C HIS A 373 -27.16 19.13 5.83
N LYS A 374 -28.14 19.75 6.52
CA LYS A 374 -28.56 21.15 6.34
C LYS A 374 -28.84 21.47 4.84
N LEU A 375 -29.52 20.54 4.12
CA LEU A 375 -29.70 20.58 2.67
C LEU A 375 -30.32 21.90 2.16
N SER A 376 -31.30 22.47 2.89
CA SER A 376 -32.00 23.67 2.49
C SER A 376 -31.17 24.96 2.57
N THR A 377 -30.01 24.92 3.24
CA THR A 377 -29.09 26.05 3.38
C THR A 377 -27.84 25.93 2.51
N ARG A 378 -27.70 24.82 1.79
CA ARG A 378 -26.56 24.59 0.89
C ARG A 378 -26.70 25.37 -0.42
N SER A 379 -25.57 25.79 -0.98
CA SER A 379 -25.50 26.31 -2.34
C SER A 379 -25.86 25.22 -3.36
N LEU A 380 -26.25 25.62 -4.57
CA LEU A 380 -26.49 24.69 -5.67
C LEU A 380 -25.27 23.80 -5.94
N ALA A 381 -24.07 24.41 -5.97
CA ALA A 381 -22.84 23.71 -6.20
C ALA A 381 -22.54 22.66 -5.10
N SER A 382 -22.78 23.00 -3.82
CA SER A 382 -22.64 22.04 -2.72
C SER A 382 -23.64 20.88 -2.83
N LEU A 383 -24.87 21.14 -3.25
CA LEU A 383 -25.88 20.09 -3.50
C LEU A 383 -25.48 19.18 -4.69
N GLN A 384 -24.88 19.75 -5.73
CA GLN A 384 -24.34 18.99 -6.86
C GLN A 384 -23.21 18.05 -6.41
N VAL A 385 -22.27 18.52 -5.59
CA VAL A 385 -21.21 17.67 -5.02
C VAL A 385 -21.81 16.52 -4.21
N MET A 386 -22.71 16.80 -3.29
CA MET A 386 -23.37 15.76 -2.48
C MET A 386 -24.11 14.74 -3.37
N TYR A 387 -24.78 15.20 -4.43
CA TYR A 387 -25.47 14.32 -5.36
C TYR A 387 -24.51 13.49 -6.20
N PHE A 388 -23.37 14.06 -6.60
CA PHE A 388 -22.28 13.35 -7.26
C PHE A 388 -21.70 12.24 -6.38
N GLU A 389 -21.35 12.54 -5.13
CA GLU A 389 -20.81 11.58 -4.17
C GLU A 389 -21.75 10.38 -3.97
N GLU A 390 -23.05 10.62 -3.84
CA GLU A 390 -24.04 9.58 -3.59
C GLU A 390 -24.45 8.77 -4.83
N THR A 391 -24.26 9.30 -6.06
CA THR A 391 -24.86 8.69 -7.26
C THR A 391 -23.89 8.37 -8.38
N VAL A 392 -22.74 9.05 -8.45
CA VAL A 392 -21.80 8.98 -9.57
C VAL A 392 -20.49 8.32 -9.18
N GLU A 393 -19.93 8.64 -8.01
CA GLU A 393 -18.59 8.22 -7.60
C GLU A 393 -18.35 6.72 -7.83
N GLU A 394 -19.24 5.85 -7.34
CA GLU A 394 -19.10 4.39 -7.48
C GLU A 394 -19.20 3.88 -8.94
N LYS A 395 -19.68 4.70 -9.87
CA LYS A 395 -19.79 4.36 -11.31
C LYS A 395 -18.52 4.68 -12.10
N LEU A 396 -17.62 5.49 -11.55
CA LEU A 396 -16.36 5.89 -12.18
C LEU A 396 -15.35 4.72 -12.14
N TRP A 397 -15.54 3.75 -13.01
CA TRP A 397 -14.70 2.54 -13.02
C TRP A 397 -13.37 2.76 -13.71
N GLN A 398 -13.37 3.41 -14.89
CA GLN A 398 -12.17 3.76 -15.62
C GLN A 398 -11.57 5.07 -15.07
N PRO A 399 -10.25 5.30 -15.24
CA PRO A 399 -9.62 6.52 -14.75
C PRO A 399 -10.31 7.79 -15.26
N THR A 400 -10.81 8.59 -14.34
CA THR A 400 -11.56 9.81 -14.66
C THR A 400 -11.18 10.94 -13.70
N PHE A 401 -10.77 12.07 -14.26
CA PHE A 401 -10.59 13.31 -13.51
C PHE A 401 -11.93 14.04 -13.42
N ILE A 402 -12.33 14.40 -12.21
CA ILE A 402 -13.51 15.22 -11.94
C ILE A 402 -13.04 16.63 -11.56
N CYS A 403 -13.48 17.62 -12.32
CA CYS A 403 -13.00 19.00 -12.25
C CYS A 403 -14.11 19.96 -11.80
N GLU A 404 -13.76 21.24 -11.62
CA GLU A 404 -14.67 22.33 -11.26
C GLU A 404 -15.37 22.13 -9.90
N HIS A 405 -14.57 21.81 -8.87
CA HIS A 405 -15.06 21.75 -7.50
C HIS A 405 -15.40 23.14 -6.97
N PRO A 406 -16.48 23.30 -6.17
CA PRO A 406 -16.86 24.60 -5.62
C PRO A 406 -15.78 25.22 -4.72
N VAL A 407 -15.69 26.56 -4.75
CA VAL A 407 -14.75 27.32 -3.91
C VAL A 407 -15.00 27.07 -2.41
N GLU A 408 -16.26 26.93 -2.00
CA GLU A 408 -16.65 26.77 -0.59
C GLU A 408 -16.11 25.48 0.06
N ILE A 409 -15.82 24.44 -0.74
CA ILE A 409 -15.23 23.18 -0.26
C ILE A 409 -13.76 23.00 -0.64
N SER A 410 -13.13 24.04 -1.18
CA SER A 410 -11.76 23.99 -1.71
C SER A 410 -10.92 25.15 -1.16
N PRO A 411 -10.67 25.20 0.18
CA PRO A 411 -10.13 26.39 0.85
C PRO A 411 -8.69 26.74 0.44
N LEU A 412 -7.93 25.80 -0.15
CA LEU A 412 -6.53 25.99 -0.52
C LEU A 412 -6.32 26.10 -2.04
N ALA A 413 -7.38 25.87 -2.83
CA ALA A 413 -7.34 25.91 -4.28
C ALA A 413 -7.71 27.30 -4.81
N ARG A 414 -7.06 27.72 -5.91
CA ARG A 414 -7.35 28.94 -6.61
C ARG A 414 -8.73 28.88 -7.28
N ALA A 415 -9.51 29.95 -7.20
CA ALA A 415 -10.73 30.11 -7.99
C ALA A 415 -10.40 30.25 -9.48
N SER A 416 -11.28 29.76 -10.35
CA SER A 416 -11.14 29.92 -11.79
C SER A 416 -11.34 31.39 -12.19
N ASP A 417 -10.48 31.91 -13.06
CA ASP A 417 -10.60 33.27 -13.59
C ASP A 417 -11.85 33.46 -14.48
N HIS A 418 -12.40 32.35 -15.01
CA HIS A 418 -13.54 32.37 -15.93
C HIS A 418 -14.87 32.01 -15.26
N LYS A 419 -14.81 31.24 -14.16
CA LYS A 419 -15.96 30.78 -13.36
C LYS A 419 -15.60 30.94 -11.87
N PRO A 420 -15.72 32.13 -11.29
CA PRO A 420 -15.24 32.39 -9.91
C PRO A 420 -15.89 31.54 -8.81
N GLU A 421 -17.03 30.92 -9.09
CA GLU A 421 -17.74 30.02 -8.17
C GLU A 421 -17.10 28.63 -8.04
N VAL A 422 -16.21 28.24 -8.97
CA VAL A 422 -15.48 26.97 -8.96
C VAL A 422 -13.97 27.20 -8.90
N THR A 423 -13.24 26.16 -8.49
CA THR A 423 -11.80 26.16 -8.41
C THR A 423 -11.17 25.41 -9.57
N GLU A 424 -9.93 25.73 -9.86
CA GLU A 424 -9.03 24.97 -10.74
C GLU A 424 -8.52 23.73 -10.01
N ARG A 425 -9.41 22.79 -9.69
CA ARG A 425 -9.19 21.57 -8.91
C ARG A 425 -9.71 20.36 -9.64
N PHE A 426 -9.02 19.25 -9.48
CA PHE A 426 -9.49 17.94 -9.91
C PHE A 426 -9.35 16.90 -8.79
N GLU A 427 -10.19 15.89 -8.83
CA GLU A 427 -10.01 14.64 -8.14
C GLU A 427 -9.95 13.50 -9.17
N LEU A 428 -8.99 12.58 -9.00
CA LEU A 428 -8.85 11.41 -9.86
C LEU A 428 -9.58 10.22 -9.26
N TYR A 429 -10.54 9.70 -9.97
CA TYR A 429 -11.28 8.49 -9.60
C TYR A 429 -10.88 7.31 -10.47
N ILE A 430 -10.69 6.14 -9.84
CA ILE A 430 -10.50 4.84 -10.50
C ILE A 430 -11.21 3.80 -9.64
N THR A 431 -11.98 2.91 -10.26
CA THR A 431 -12.76 1.85 -9.57
C THR A 431 -13.71 2.38 -8.49
N GLY A 432 -14.33 3.55 -8.73
CA GLY A 432 -15.25 4.20 -7.80
C GLY A 432 -14.56 4.70 -6.52
N ARG A 433 -13.30 5.13 -6.61
CA ARG A 433 -12.51 5.63 -5.47
C ARG A 433 -11.60 6.76 -5.91
N GLU A 434 -11.43 7.75 -5.06
CA GLU A 434 -10.45 8.81 -5.23
C GLU A 434 -9.02 8.27 -5.06
N PHE A 435 -8.15 8.55 -6.02
CA PHE A 435 -6.73 8.17 -6.02
C PHE A 435 -5.80 9.37 -5.85
N GLY A 436 -6.24 10.53 -6.25
CA GLY A 436 -5.47 11.76 -6.15
C GLY A 436 -6.36 12.99 -6.20
N ASN A 437 -5.85 14.08 -5.65
CA ASN A 437 -6.48 15.38 -5.61
C ASN A 437 -5.41 16.44 -5.91
N GLY A 438 -5.67 17.33 -6.84
CA GLY A 438 -4.72 18.37 -7.21
C GLY A 438 -5.42 19.62 -7.71
N PHE A 439 -4.72 20.74 -7.59
CA PHE A 439 -5.27 22.05 -7.97
C PHE A 439 -4.17 23.07 -8.27
N SER A 440 -4.55 24.11 -9.00
CA SER A 440 -3.79 25.35 -9.01
C SER A 440 -3.89 25.99 -7.63
N GLU A 441 -2.75 26.27 -7.03
CA GLU A 441 -2.66 26.72 -5.63
C GLU A 441 -3.14 28.15 -5.46
N LEU A 442 -3.89 28.40 -4.39
CA LEU A 442 -4.20 29.76 -3.98
C LEU A 442 -2.93 30.43 -3.46
N ASN A 443 -2.46 31.46 -4.16
CA ASN A 443 -1.26 32.20 -3.84
C ASN A 443 -1.50 33.67 -3.44
N ASP A 444 -2.78 34.08 -3.35
CA ASP A 444 -3.19 35.36 -2.76
C ASP A 444 -3.28 35.23 -1.24
N ALA A 445 -2.38 35.92 -0.52
CA ALA A 445 -2.30 35.85 0.94
C ALA A 445 -3.55 36.42 1.63
N GLU A 446 -4.18 37.47 1.08
CA GLU A 446 -5.37 38.07 1.68
C GLU A 446 -6.61 37.18 1.50
N GLU A 447 -6.78 36.62 0.30
CA GLU A 447 -7.84 35.65 0.04
C GLU A 447 -7.65 34.37 0.89
N GLN A 448 -6.42 33.85 1.00
CA GLN A 448 -6.13 32.69 1.84
C GLN A 448 -6.46 32.96 3.32
N ALA A 449 -6.11 34.15 3.83
CA ALA A 449 -6.44 34.54 5.19
C ALA A 449 -7.97 34.58 5.41
N ALA A 450 -8.73 35.15 4.46
CA ALA A 450 -10.19 35.18 4.52
C ALA A 450 -10.78 33.75 4.53
N ARG A 451 -10.27 32.85 3.70
CA ARG A 451 -10.73 31.44 3.68
C ARG A 451 -10.39 30.69 4.98
N PHE A 452 -9.22 30.94 5.58
CA PHE A 452 -8.89 30.37 6.89
C PHE A 452 -9.81 30.88 8.00
N HIS A 453 -10.20 32.18 7.99
CA HIS A 453 -11.19 32.69 8.93
C HIS A 453 -12.55 32.01 8.76
N ALA A 454 -12.98 31.73 7.53
CA ALA A 454 -14.21 30.98 7.28
C ALA A 454 -14.13 29.55 7.80
N GLN A 455 -12.97 28.87 7.66
CA GLN A 455 -12.75 27.54 8.22
C GLN A 455 -12.79 27.54 9.76
N VAL A 456 -12.18 28.52 10.41
CA VAL A 456 -12.25 28.68 11.88
C VAL A 456 -13.68 28.88 12.36
N ALA A 457 -14.46 29.71 11.66
CA ALA A 457 -15.89 29.93 11.98
C ALA A 457 -16.69 28.61 11.82
N ALA A 458 -16.46 27.85 10.75
CA ALA A 458 -17.08 26.52 10.57
C ALA A 458 -16.72 25.54 11.70
N LYS A 459 -15.50 25.61 12.21
CA LYS A 459 -15.05 24.81 13.35
C LYS A 459 -15.76 25.18 14.65
N GLU A 460 -15.97 26.48 14.90
CA GLU A 460 -16.74 26.98 16.05
C GLU A 460 -18.21 26.55 15.96
N ASP A 461 -18.75 26.42 14.75
CA ASP A 461 -20.10 25.91 14.47
C ASP A 461 -20.22 24.36 14.53
N GLY A 462 -19.11 23.66 14.89
CA GLY A 462 -19.10 22.23 15.16
C GLY A 462 -18.54 21.34 14.05
N ASP A 463 -17.85 21.89 13.06
CA ASP A 463 -17.10 21.12 12.06
C ASP A 463 -15.71 20.77 12.61
N ASP A 464 -15.59 19.59 13.21
CA ASP A 464 -14.33 19.09 13.81
C ASP A 464 -13.19 18.88 12.78
N GLU A 465 -13.51 18.80 11.49
CA GLU A 465 -12.56 18.56 10.40
C GLU A 465 -12.06 19.86 9.76
N ALA A 466 -12.72 20.99 10.00
CA ALA A 466 -12.32 22.30 9.47
C ALA A 466 -10.92 22.70 9.93
N MET A 467 -10.21 23.44 9.08
CA MET A 467 -8.81 23.82 9.30
C MET A 467 -8.65 24.88 10.40
N TYR A 468 -7.45 24.93 10.96
CA TYR A 468 -6.99 25.99 11.85
C TYR A 468 -6.38 27.15 11.05
N TYR A 469 -6.32 28.34 11.66
CA TYR A 469 -5.61 29.48 11.08
C TYR A 469 -4.10 29.32 11.30
N ASP A 470 -3.34 29.23 10.22
CA ASP A 470 -1.86 29.17 10.25
C ASP A 470 -1.27 30.54 9.89
N HIS A 471 -0.94 31.33 10.92
CA HIS A 471 -0.35 32.66 10.76
C HIS A 471 1.02 32.64 10.05
N ASP A 472 1.81 31.58 10.24
CA ASP A 472 3.12 31.48 9.63
C ASP A 472 3.01 31.15 8.14
N PHE A 473 2.02 30.36 7.76
CA PHE A 473 1.74 30.10 6.35
C PHE A 473 1.26 31.37 5.62
N ILE A 474 0.36 32.14 6.24
CA ILE A 474 -0.06 33.44 5.65
C ILE A 474 1.14 34.36 5.48
N ARG A 475 1.98 34.53 6.51
CA ARG A 475 3.23 35.30 6.40
C ARG A 475 4.16 34.79 5.30
N ALA A 476 4.25 33.46 5.09
CA ALA A 476 5.02 32.91 3.99
C ALA A 476 4.44 33.35 2.62
N LEU A 477 3.12 33.30 2.43
CA LEU A 477 2.48 33.75 1.21
C LEU A 477 2.68 35.25 0.95
N GLU A 478 2.77 36.07 1.99
CA GLU A 478 3.07 37.50 1.88
C GLU A 478 4.47 37.80 1.28
N TYR A 479 5.43 36.85 1.37
CA TYR A 479 6.70 36.95 0.65
C TYR A 479 6.56 36.64 -0.85
N GLY A 480 5.42 36.12 -1.28
CA GLY A 480 5.11 35.77 -2.66
C GLY A 480 5.38 34.33 -2.99
N MET A 481 4.33 33.57 -3.29
CA MET A 481 4.41 32.23 -3.88
C MET A 481 4.16 32.37 -5.39
N PRO A 482 5.05 31.84 -6.27
CA PRO A 482 4.76 31.83 -7.70
C PRO A 482 3.48 31.06 -8.00
N PRO A 483 2.82 31.28 -9.16
CA PRO A 483 1.77 30.36 -9.62
C PRO A 483 2.27 28.93 -9.52
N THR A 484 1.52 28.08 -8.88
CA THR A 484 1.99 26.72 -8.50
C THR A 484 0.85 25.73 -8.66
N GLY A 485 1.16 24.57 -9.21
CA GLY A 485 0.27 23.41 -9.15
C GLY A 485 0.73 22.43 -8.08
N GLY A 486 -0.21 21.91 -7.29
CA GLY A 486 0.03 20.90 -6.26
C GLY A 486 -0.90 19.70 -6.37
N CYS A 487 -0.39 18.51 -6.09
CA CYS A 487 -1.18 17.26 -6.17
C CYS A 487 -0.76 16.26 -5.10
N GLY A 488 -1.76 15.67 -4.45
CA GLY A 488 -1.61 14.54 -3.55
C GLY A 488 -2.08 13.25 -4.21
N VAL A 489 -1.30 12.17 -4.09
CA VAL A 489 -1.64 10.83 -4.59
C VAL A 489 -1.60 9.82 -3.45
N GLY A 490 -2.70 9.12 -3.24
CA GLY A 490 -2.82 8.06 -2.24
C GLY A 490 -2.10 6.79 -2.66
N LEU A 491 -0.86 6.58 -2.20
CA LEU A 491 -0.04 5.44 -2.62
C LEU A 491 -0.61 4.10 -2.16
N ASP A 492 -1.25 4.04 -1.00
CA ASP A 492 -1.87 2.79 -0.55
C ASP A 492 -3.04 2.40 -1.46
N ARG A 493 -3.86 3.36 -1.90
CA ARG A 493 -4.94 3.11 -2.89
C ARG A 493 -4.38 2.68 -4.23
N LEU A 494 -3.30 3.33 -4.71
CA LEU A 494 -2.62 2.91 -5.94
C LEU A 494 -2.11 1.47 -5.82
N MET A 495 -1.53 1.08 -4.68
CA MET A 495 -1.09 -0.29 -4.46
C MET A 495 -2.26 -1.28 -4.42
N MET A 496 -3.42 -0.91 -3.87
CA MET A 496 -4.62 -1.75 -3.93
C MET A 496 -5.01 -2.06 -5.38
N LEU A 497 -5.01 -1.05 -6.25
CA LEU A 497 -5.29 -1.22 -7.68
C LEU A 497 -4.27 -2.13 -8.36
N LEU A 498 -2.97 -1.83 -8.22
CA LEU A 498 -1.88 -2.56 -8.89
C LEU A 498 -1.76 -4.02 -8.45
N THR A 499 -2.28 -4.38 -7.28
CA THR A 499 -2.15 -5.72 -6.69
C THR A 499 -3.47 -6.44 -6.48
N ASP A 500 -4.54 -5.95 -7.10
CA ASP A 500 -5.91 -6.50 -6.96
C ASP A 500 -6.28 -6.76 -5.49
N SER A 501 -6.11 -5.74 -4.66
CA SER A 501 -6.36 -5.84 -3.22
C SER A 501 -7.62 -5.07 -2.84
N SER A 502 -8.59 -5.76 -2.26
CA SER A 502 -9.89 -5.17 -1.90
C SER A 502 -9.85 -4.30 -0.65
N SER A 503 -8.83 -4.48 0.20
CA SER A 503 -8.66 -3.75 1.47
C SER A 503 -7.31 -3.07 1.56
N ILE A 504 -7.30 -1.84 2.10
CA ILE A 504 -6.07 -1.09 2.40
C ILE A 504 -5.14 -1.86 3.35
N ARG A 505 -5.70 -2.72 4.22
CA ARG A 505 -4.93 -3.58 5.13
C ARG A 505 -4.10 -4.64 4.42
N ASP A 506 -4.47 -4.99 3.18
CA ASP A 506 -3.72 -5.95 2.38
C ASP A 506 -2.38 -5.37 1.90
N VAL A 507 -2.33 -4.06 1.67
CA VAL A 507 -1.17 -3.35 1.12
C VAL A 507 -0.33 -2.62 2.17
N ILE A 508 -0.74 -2.64 3.43
CA ILE A 508 0.01 -2.16 4.59
C ILE A 508 0.56 -3.36 5.35
N LEU A 509 1.89 -3.38 5.61
CA LEU A 509 2.52 -4.53 6.28
C LEU A 509 1.90 -4.80 7.65
N PHE A 510 1.76 -3.77 8.48
CA PHE A 510 1.18 -3.85 9.82
C PHE A 510 0.06 -2.80 9.95
N PRO A 511 -1.17 -3.12 9.49
CA PRO A 511 -2.29 -2.19 9.57
C PRO A 511 -2.76 -2.01 11.01
N ALA A 512 -3.43 -0.89 11.28
CA ALA A 512 -4.10 -0.68 12.54
C ALA A 512 -5.26 -1.66 12.72
N LEU A 513 -5.32 -2.30 13.86
CA LEU A 513 -6.35 -3.29 14.21
C LEU A 513 -6.91 -2.98 15.61
N ARG A 514 -8.16 -3.38 15.84
CA ARG A 514 -8.71 -3.35 17.19
C ARG A 514 -7.92 -4.30 18.10
N ARG A 515 -7.84 -3.99 19.39
CA ARG A 515 -7.24 -4.92 20.36
C ARG A 515 -8.02 -6.23 20.38
N GLU A 516 -7.31 -7.33 20.55
CA GLU A 516 -7.95 -8.61 20.86
C GLU A 516 -8.63 -8.46 22.22
N SER A 517 -9.91 -8.85 22.28
CA SER A 517 -10.72 -8.85 23.51
C SER A 517 -10.32 -9.99 24.43
#